data_dd7323ad261eee2db7cf04a2ec399526
#
_entry.id   dd7323ad261eee2db7cf04a2ec399526
#
_cell.length_a   1.000
_cell.length_b   1.000
_cell.length_c   1.000
_cell.angle_alpha   90.00
_cell.angle_beta   90.00
_cell.angle_gamma   90.00
#
_symmetry.space_group_name_H-M   'P 1'
#
loop_
_entity.id
_entity.type
_entity.pdbx_description
1 polymer ?
#
loop_
_entity_poly.entity_id
_entity_poly.type
_entity_poly.pdbx_seq_one_letter_code
_entity_poly.pdbx_strand_id
1 'polypeptide(L)'
;MIKKHEIGLEEIKGIRIGQAENTDAGTGCTVFLSEHGMAAGLDVRGGGPASRESELLNPLAVAQVIHGIVLAGGSAFGLNAADGVMQYLEERGIGFDVGLPIKVPLVCQSDLFDLTVGDPYVRPDKEMGYAASVNSENGGNYRDGNYGAGCGATVGKFAGMEYCMKSGIGSYAVQIGELQIAAVVAVNALGDIFDWKTGEKIAGLLKEDRRTFRDTEEMMCADTRAVENKFTGNTTIGVVITNAEFDKARLCKIAGMVHDGYARSIRPVHTSADGDSIYAVSVGNVSADMDLTGSVAAEVMSEAIIRAVKSAKSAYGFPAAEDL
;
A
#
# COMPACT_ATOMS: atom_id res chain seq x y z
N MET A 1 -27.85 0.00 -19.04
CA MET A 1 -27.04 -0.61 -17.96
C MET A 1 -25.86 0.29 -17.67
N ILE A 2 -25.68 0.70 -16.43
CA ILE A 2 -24.47 1.39 -15.95
C ILE A 2 -23.30 0.40 -16.06
N LYS A 3 -22.22 0.78 -16.78
CA LYS A 3 -21.06 -0.10 -16.98
C LYS A 3 -19.90 0.36 -16.12
N LYS A 4 -19.23 -0.60 -15.49
CA LYS A 4 -17.92 -0.39 -14.86
C LYS A 4 -16.88 -0.22 -15.98
N HIS A 5 -16.06 0.85 -15.91
CA HIS A 5 -14.95 1.09 -16.83
C HIS A 5 -13.75 1.61 -16.07
N GLU A 6 -12.57 1.38 -16.59
CA GLU A 6 -11.31 1.88 -16.05
C GLU A 6 -11.20 3.38 -16.26
N ILE A 7 -10.63 4.09 -15.26
CA ILE A 7 -10.30 5.52 -15.28
C ILE A 7 -8.87 5.73 -14.82
N GLY A 8 -8.33 6.92 -15.06
CA GLY A 8 -7.06 7.34 -14.49
C GLY A 8 -7.18 7.63 -12.99
N LEU A 9 -6.11 7.35 -12.24
CA LEU A 9 -6.07 7.63 -10.80
C LEU A 9 -6.26 9.14 -10.50
N GLU A 10 -5.77 10.00 -11.39
CA GLU A 10 -5.86 11.46 -11.33
C GLU A 10 -7.28 12.00 -11.58
N GLU A 11 -8.21 11.18 -12.06
CA GLU A 11 -9.61 11.57 -12.24
C GLU A 11 -10.36 11.66 -10.91
N ILE A 12 -9.89 10.94 -9.87
CA ILE A 12 -10.48 11.03 -8.52
C ILE A 12 -9.94 12.28 -7.83
N LYS A 13 -10.84 13.25 -7.62
CA LYS A 13 -10.50 14.55 -7.02
C LYS A 13 -10.54 14.47 -5.48
N GLY A 14 -9.95 15.49 -4.82
CA GLY A 14 -9.94 15.59 -3.36
C GLY A 14 -8.74 14.93 -2.68
N ILE A 15 -7.88 14.29 -3.46
CA ILE A 15 -6.64 13.66 -2.98
C ILE A 15 -5.49 13.93 -3.95
N ARG A 16 -4.30 14.15 -3.44
CA ARG A 16 -3.05 14.24 -4.20
C ARG A 16 -2.12 13.10 -3.79
N ILE A 17 -1.41 12.52 -4.74
CA ILE A 17 -0.49 11.41 -4.51
C ILE A 17 0.88 11.82 -5.01
N GLY A 18 1.91 11.62 -4.19
CA GLY A 18 3.29 11.90 -4.53
C GLY A 18 4.22 10.77 -4.10
N GLN A 19 5.33 10.65 -4.79
CA GLN A 19 6.34 9.61 -4.54
C GLN A 19 7.72 10.23 -4.40
N ALA A 20 8.54 9.63 -3.55
CA ALA A 20 9.98 9.86 -3.48
C ALA A 20 10.67 8.55 -3.13
N GLU A 21 11.80 8.30 -3.78
CA GLU A 21 12.59 7.09 -3.57
C GLU A 21 14.09 7.37 -3.64
N ASN A 22 14.88 6.52 -2.99
CA ASN A 22 16.31 6.38 -3.20
C ASN A 22 16.55 5.06 -3.93
N THR A 23 16.74 5.16 -5.26
CA THR A 23 16.91 3.99 -6.13
C THR A 23 18.22 3.25 -5.88
N ASP A 24 19.26 3.90 -5.38
CA ASP A 24 20.53 3.23 -5.06
C ASP A 24 20.40 2.40 -3.78
N ALA A 25 19.63 2.89 -2.82
CA ALA A 25 19.39 2.24 -1.54
C ALA A 25 18.20 1.26 -1.54
N GLY A 26 17.35 1.28 -2.58
CA GLY A 26 16.23 0.36 -2.72
C GLY A 26 15.09 0.62 -1.73
N THR A 27 14.76 1.90 -1.46
CA THR A 27 13.68 2.26 -0.54
C THR A 27 12.99 3.56 -0.97
N GLY A 28 11.80 3.83 -0.44
CA GLY A 28 11.05 5.04 -0.78
C GLY A 28 9.73 5.16 -0.04
N CYS A 29 9.01 6.25 -0.30
CA CYS A 29 7.68 6.49 0.25
C CYS A 29 6.70 7.05 -0.77
N THR A 30 5.41 6.75 -0.55
CA THR A 30 4.27 7.26 -1.32
C THR A 30 3.32 7.94 -0.34
N VAL A 31 2.95 9.19 -0.62
CA VAL A 31 2.07 10.00 0.22
C VAL A 31 0.73 10.23 -0.46
N PHE A 32 -0.33 10.28 0.35
CA PHE A 32 -1.71 10.57 -0.04
C PHE A 32 -2.18 11.75 0.81
N LEU A 33 -2.45 12.89 0.19
CA LEU A 33 -2.71 14.16 0.88
C LEU A 33 -4.09 14.71 0.52
N SER A 34 -4.82 15.21 1.53
CA SER A 34 -6.06 15.94 1.34
C SER A 34 -6.00 17.29 2.06
N GLU A 35 -6.21 18.37 1.32
CA GLU A 35 -6.14 19.74 1.86
C GLU A 35 -7.28 20.04 2.83
N HIS A 36 -8.43 19.44 2.60
CA HIS A 36 -9.64 19.63 3.42
C HIS A 36 -9.84 18.53 4.47
N GLY A 37 -8.92 17.57 4.52
CA GLY A 37 -9.08 16.33 5.27
C GLY A 37 -9.95 15.31 4.52
N MET A 38 -9.77 14.04 4.86
CA MET A 38 -10.52 12.92 4.33
C MET A 38 -10.94 12.00 5.48
N ALA A 39 -12.17 11.55 5.49
CA ALA A 39 -12.58 10.48 6.40
C ALA A 39 -11.82 9.19 6.02
N ALA A 40 -11.34 8.45 7.03
CA ALA A 40 -10.53 7.27 6.79
C ALA A 40 -10.83 6.15 7.79
N GLY A 41 -10.73 4.92 7.33
CA GLY A 41 -10.76 3.70 8.14
C GLY A 41 -9.54 2.85 7.86
N LEU A 42 -9.22 1.93 8.77
CA LEU A 42 -8.09 1.01 8.68
C LEU A 42 -8.52 -0.38 9.11
N ASP A 43 -8.01 -1.40 8.43
CA ASP A 43 -8.02 -2.80 8.88
C ASP A 43 -6.60 -3.36 8.78
N VAL A 44 -6.12 -3.98 9.86
CA VAL A 44 -4.79 -4.58 9.97
C VAL A 44 -4.96 -6.07 10.19
N ARG A 45 -4.38 -6.90 9.32
CA ARG A 45 -4.49 -8.36 9.40
C ARG A 45 -3.16 -9.07 9.54
N GLY A 46 -2.05 -8.41 9.24
CA GLY A 46 -0.72 -8.96 9.47
C GLY A 46 -0.35 -9.00 10.96
N GLY A 47 0.49 -9.96 11.36
CA GLY A 47 0.95 -10.13 12.74
C GLY A 47 2.09 -9.20 13.18
N GLY A 48 2.75 -8.49 12.23
CA GLY A 48 3.90 -7.61 12.49
C GLY A 48 3.81 -6.24 11.81
N PRO A 49 2.74 -5.44 12.03
CA PRO A 49 2.60 -4.15 11.38
C PRO A 49 3.60 -3.12 11.95
N ALA A 50 4.20 -2.30 11.07
CA ALA A 50 4.87 -1.06 11.45
C ALA A 50 3.92 0.08 11.09
N SER A 51 3.40 0.81 12.09
CA SER A 51 2.38 1.83 11.84
C SER A 51 2.49 3.01 12.82
N ARG A 52 1.96 4.17 12.38
CA ARG A 52 1.89 5.42 13.14
C ARG A 52 0.48 5.99 13.07
N GLU A 53 -0.02 6.51 14.21
CA GLU A 53 -1.31 7.21 14.38
C GLU A 53 -2.54 6.37 13.94
N SER A 54 -2.43 5.03 13.94
CA SER A 54 -3.50 4.12 13.54
C SER A 54 -4.75 4.26 14.41
N GLU A 55 -4.59 4.59 15.70
CA GLU A 55 -5.69 4.77 16.64
C GLU A 55 -6.59 5.98 16.32
N LEU A 56 -6.11 6.97 15.56
CA LEU A 56 -6.97 8.05 15.05
C LEU A 56 -8.11 7.53 14.17
N LEU A 57 -7.92 6.37 13.52
CA LEU A 57 -8.88 5.76 12.61
C LEU A 57 -9.91 4.89 13.31
N ASN A 58 -9.72 4.63 14.61
CA ASN A 58 -10.73 3.97 15.43
C ASN A 58 -12.04 4.78 15.39
N PRO A 59 -13.20 4.17 15.11
CA PRO A 59 -14.49 4.87 15.09
C PRO A 59 -14.82 5.65 16.37
N LEU A 60 -14.24 5.27 17.50
CA LEU A 60 -14.42 5.94 18.79
C LEU A 60 -13.52 7.17 18.97
N ALA A 61 -12.50 7.37 18.13
CA ALA A 61 -11.63 8.53 18.20
C ALA A 61 -12.34 9.80 17.72
N VAL A 62 -12.01 10.95 18.34
CA VAL A 62 -12.68 12.23 18.11
C VAL A 62 -12.46 12.78 16.71
N ALA A 63 -11.24 12.67 16.18
CA ALA A 63 -10.90 13.16 14.84
C ALA A 63 -11.72 12.43 13.76
N GLN A 64 -12.50 13.19 12.98
CA GLN A 64 -13.35 12.60 11.94
C GLN A 64 -12.64 12.52 10.58
N VAL A 65 -11.56 13.28 10.39
CA VAL A 65 -10.76 13.30 9.17
C VAL A 65 -9.28 13.26 9.52
N ILE A 66 -8.48 12.79 8.57
CA ILE A 66 -7.01 12.89 8.56
C ILE A 66 -6.58 13.68 7.32
N HIS A 67 -5.34 14.17 7.30
CA HIS A 67 -4.83 15.04 6.24
C HIS A 67 -3.80 14.33 5.35
N GLY A 68 -3.25 13.21 5.83
CA GLY A 68 -2.27 12.44 5.08
C GLY A 68 -2.23 10.96 5.47
N ILE A 69 -1.85 10.14 4.49
CA ILE A 69 -1.43 8.75 4.68
C ILE A 69 -0.06 8.61 4.03
N VAL A 70 0.84 7.88 4.66
CA VAL A 70 2.14 7.51 4.11
C VAL A 70 2.23 5.99 4.03
N LEU A 71 2.61 5.50 2.86
CA LEU A 71 3.10 4.14 2.69
C LEU A 71 4.62 4.25 2.45
N ALA A 72 5.44 3.53 3.20
CA ALA A 72 6.89 3.65 3.07
C ALA A 72 7.61 2.31 3.23
N GLY A 73 8.87 2.27 2.82
CA GLY A 73 9.84 1.24 3.19
C GLY A 73 10.49 1.50 4.54
N GLY A 74 11.58 0.80 4.85
CA GLY A 74 12.41 1.04 6.03
C GLY A 74 11.92 0.38 7.32
N SER A 75 10.81 -0.40 7.27
CA SER A 75 10.21 -0.96 8.49
C SER A 75 9.91 0.15 9.50
N ALA A 76 9.90 -0.12 10.79
CA ALA A 76 9.62 0.87 11.83
C ALA A 76 10.53 2.12 11.80
N PHE A 77 11.71 2.05 11.16
CA PHE A 77 12.56 3.24 10.97
C PHE A 77 11.96 4.23 9.96
N GLY A 78 11.25 3.74 8.93
CA GLY A 78 10.61 4.55 7.90
C GLY A 78 9.45 5.41 8.42
N LEU A 79 8.91 5.12 9.62
CA LEU A 79 7.85 5.91 10.27
C LEU A 79 8.25 7.40 10.46
N ASN A 80 9.51 7.72 10.31
CA ASN A 80 10.01 9.10 10.34
C ASN A 80 9.55 9.93 9.11
N ALA A 81 9.19 9.30 7.99
CA ALA A 81 8.73 10.02 6.79
C ALA A 81 7.47 10.88 7.06
N ALA A 82 6.58 10.44 7.94
CA ALA A 82 5.39 11.22 8.30
C ALA A 82 5.72 12.59 8.93
N ASP A 83 6.88 12.76 9.58
CA ASP A 83 7.29 14.07 10.13
C ASP A 83 7.52 15.11 9.02
N GLY A 84 8.04 14.67 7.87
CA GLY A 84 8.19 15.54 6.70
C GLY A 84 6.86 15.90 6.06
N VAL A 85 5.94 14.97 6.01
CA VAL A 85 4.56 15.21 5.55
C VAL A 85 3.83 16.19 6.48
N MET A 86 3.98 16.02 7.79
CA MET A 86 3.42 16.96 8.78
C MET A 86 4.00 18.37 8.60
N GLN A 87 5.31 18.49 8.43
CA GLN A 87 5.94 19.81 8.18
C GLN A 87 5.39 20.44 6.91
N TYR A 88 5.32 19.70 5.81
CA TYR A 88 4.79 20.18 4.53
C TYR A 88 3.35 20.70 4.66
N LEU A 89 2.48 20.00 5.39
CA LEU A 89 1.09 20.37 5.61
C LEU A 89 0.96 21.60 6.55
N GLU A 90 1.75 21.62 7.64
CA GLU A 90 1.78 22.75 8.59
C GLU A 90 2.17 24.06 7.90
N GLU A 91 3.22 24.07 7.09
CA GLU A 91 3.66 25.23 6.31
C GLU A 91 2.58 25.80 5.38
N ARG A 92 1.58 24.98 5.02
CA ARG A 92 0.43 25.36 4.19
C ARG A 92 -0.85 25.61 4.98
N GLY A 93 -0.76 25.62 6.32
CA GLY A 93 -1.89 25.82 7.21
C GLY A 93 -2.96 24.70 7.13
N ILE A 94 -2.56 23.48 6.73
CA ILE A 94 -3.43 22.31 6.63
C ILE A 94 -3.27 21.46 7.90
N GLY A 95 -4.38 21.15 8.58
CA GLY A 95 -4.35 20.36 9.80
C GLY A 95 -5.59 20.57 10.66
N PHE A 96 -5.63 19.87 11.77
CA PHE A 96 -6.65 19.98 12.80
C PHE A 96 -6.50 21.31 13.55
N ASP A 97 -7.59 22.06 13.69
CA ASP A 97 -7.60 23.34 14.39
C ASP A 97 -7.58 23.09 15.91
N VAL A 98 -6.56 23.59 16.57
CA VAL A 98 -6.38 23.50 18.02
C VAL A 98 -6.64 24.85 18.75
N GLY A 99 -7.22 25.83 18.04
CA GLY A 99 -7.50 27.16 18.60
C GLY A 99 -6.24 28.03 18.80
N LEU A 100 -5.13 27.70 18.14
CA LEU A 100 -3.87 28.42 18.14
C LEU A 100 -3.55 28.92 16.71
N PRO A 101 -2.55 29.82 16.54
CA PRO A 101 -2.12 30.25 15.19
C PRO A 101 -1.50 29.13 14.32
N ILE A 102 -1.49 27.90 14.81
CA ILE A 102 -0.99 26.70 14.12
C ILE A 102 -2.12 25.68 13.96
N LYS A 103 -1.94 24.78 13.01
CA LYS A 103 -2.78 23.59 12.86
C LYS A 103 -1.93 22.33 13.04
N VAL A 104 -2.54 21.27 13.54
CA VAL A 104 -1.87 19.97 13.72
C VAL A 104 -2.25 19.03 12.57
N PRO A 105 -1.37 18.75 11.61
CA PRO A 105 -1.65 17.77 10.56
C PRO A 105 -1.81 16.37 11.17
N LEU A 106 -2.90 15.69 10.83
CA LEU A 106 -3.15 14.31 11.23
C LEU A 106 -2.68 13.39 10.10
N VAL A 107 -1.59 12.67 10.32
CA VAL A 107 -0.92 11.85 9.31
C VAL A 107 -0.73 10.44 9.84
N CYS A 108 -1.39 9.47 9.19
CA CYS A 108 -1.22 8.05 9.47
C CYS A 108 -0.13 7.46 8.57
N GLN A 109 0.55 6.41 9.01
CA GLN A 109 1.58 5.74 8.22
C GLN A 109 1.58 4.24 8.45
N SER A 110 1.89 3.46 7.39
CA SER A 110 2.27 2.05 7.48
C SER A 110 3.49 1.80 6.61
N ASP A 111 4.41 0.96 7.11
CA ASP A 111 5.69 0.67 6.47
C ASP A 111 5.86 -0.81 6.15
N LEU A 112 6.45 -1.07 4.98
CA LEU A 112 6.92 -2.40 4.61
C LEU A 112 8.40 -2.57 4.97
N PHE A 113 8.84 -3.80 5.02
CA PHE A 113 10.23 -4.15 5.33
C PHE A 113 11.01 -4.39 4.04
N ASP A 114 11.89 -3.48 3.68
CA ASP A 114 12.80 -3.56 2.54
C ASP A 114 14.29 -3.49 2.93
N LEU A 115 14.60 -3.60 4.23
CA LEU A 115 15.97 -3.50 4.77
C LEU A 115 16.93 -4.60 4.27
N THR A 116 16.43 -5.62 3.59
CA THR A 116 17.23 -6.67 2.92
C THR A 116 17.50 -6.36 1.45
N VAL A 117 17.05 -5.19 0.97
CA VAL A 117 17.23 -4.72 -0.41
C VAL A 117 18.07 -3.45 -0.38
N GLY A 118 19.09 -3.37 -1.23
CA GLY A 118 19.98 -2.21 -1.29
C GLY A 118 20.74 -1.91 0.01
N ASP A 119 20.69 -0.66 0.50
CA ASP A 119 21.39 -0.22 1.70
C ASP A 119 20.43 -0.12 2.91
N PRO A 120 20.57 -1.01 3.94
CA PRO A 120 19.68 -1.00 5.10
C PRO A 120 19.84 0.22 6.01
N TYR A 121 20.86 1.05 5.83
CA TYR A 121 21.07 2.26 6.63
C TYR A 121 20.44 3.51 6.00
N VAL A 122 20.04 3.46 4.75
CA VAL A 122 19.24 4.49 4.07
C VAL A 122 17.77 4.09 4.13
N ARG A 123 16.95 4.93 4.72
CA ARG A 123 15.52 4.63 5.00
C ARG A 123 14.69 5.88 4.73
N PRO A 124 13.41 5.73 4.44
CA PRO A 124 12.51 6.88 4.36
C PRO A 124 12.58 7.70 5.65
N ASP A 125 12.87 8.97 5.50
CA ASP A 125 13.06 9.93 6.58
C ASP A 125 12.19 11.18 6.36
N LYS A 126 12.36 12.17 7.23
CA LYS A 126 11.64 13.43 7.18
C LYS A 126 11.83 14.15 5.83
N GLU A 127 13.04 14.18 5.30
CA GLU A 127 13.38 14.82 4.03
C GLU A 127 12.68 14.13 2.86
N MET A 128 12.66 12.80 2.86
CA MET A 128 11.99 12.01 1.82
C MET A 128 10.48 12.18 1.88
N GLY A 129 9.86 12.17 3.07
CA GLY A 129 8.44 12.42 3.24
C GLY A 129 8.02 13.83 2.78
N TYR A 130 8.84 14.84 3.07
CA TYR A 130 8.64 16.20 2.59
C TYR A 130 8.73 16.27 1.06
N ALA A 131 9.76 15.65 0.47
CA ALA A 131 9.95 15.62 -0.98
C ALA A 131 8.79 14.92 -1.71
N ALA A 132 8.31 13.78 -1.19
CA ALA A 132 7.13 13.11 -1.73
C ALA A 132 5.89 14.02 -1.69
N SER A 133 5.73 14.80 -0.61
CA SER A 133 4.62 15.75 -0.48
C SER A 133 4.71 16.89 -1.51
N VAL A 134 5.90 17.44 -1.74
CA VAL A 134 6.13 18.45 -2.81
C VAL A 134 5.84 17.83 -4.19
N ASN A 135 6.30 16.62 -4.43
CA ASN A 135 6.05 15.91 -5.70
C ASN A 135 4.56 15.69 -5.96
N SER A 136 3.70 15.65 -4.94
CA SER A 136 2.25 15.54 -5.11
C SER A 136 1.59 16.77 -5.74
N GLU A 137 2.26 17.94 -5.73
CA GLU A 137 1.74 19.17 -6.33
C GLU A 137 1.68 19.13 -7.85
N ASN A 138 2.61 18.40 -8.45
CA ASN A 138 2.69 18.21 -9.90
C ASN A 138 1.80 17.02 -10.28
N GLY A 139 0.53 17.25 -10.58
CA GLY A 139 -0.41 16.19 -10.96
C GLY A 139 0.19 15.22 -11.98
N GLY A 140 0.06 13.90 -11.72
CA GLY A 140 0.62 12.84 -12.57
C GLY A 140 2.02 12.34 -12.19
N ASN A 141 2.53 12.67 -11.01
CA ASN A 141 3.83 12.15 -10.53
C ASN A 141 3.77 10.73 -9.95
N TYR A 142 2.57 10.15 -9.82
CA TYR A 142 2.42 8.75 -9.40
C TYR A 142 2.76 7.79 -10.56
N ARG A 143 3.55 6.76 -10.26
CA ARG A 143 3.96 5.70 -11.21
C ARG A 143 3.89 4.33 -10.54
N ASP A 144 3.40 3.33 -11.29
CA ASP A 144 3.47 1.92 -10.90
C ASP A 144 4.89 1.35 -11.07
N GLY A 145 5.24 0.33 -10.30
CA GLY A 145 6.52 -0.39 -10.36
C GLY A 145 7.49 -0.02 -9.23
N ASN A 146 8.77 0.18 -9.57
CA ASN A 146 9.86 0.41 -8.59
C ASN A 146 9.91 1.85 -8.08
N TYR A 147 8.78 2.44 -7.72
CA TYR A 147 8.66 3.83 -7.28
C TYR A 147 8.09 3.94 -5.88
N GLY A 148 8.46 5.02 -5.18
CA GLY A 148 7.95 5.30 -3.85
C GLY A 148 8.09 4.10 -2.91
N ALA A 149 7.02 3.74 -2.20
CA ALA A 149 6.99 2.58 -1.30
C ALA A 149 7.25 1.23 -2.01
N GLY A 150 7.10 1.16 -3.34
CA GLY A 150 7.38 -0.04 -4.13
C GLY A 150 8.85 -0.23 -4.50
N CYS A 151 9.72 0.76 -4.23
CA CYS A 151 11.11 0.76 -4.68
C CYS A 151 11.88 -0.49 -4.23
N GLY A 152 11.80 -0.86 -2.94
CA GLY A 152 12.45 -2.04 -2.36
C GLY A 152 11.55 -3.28 -2.24
N ALA A 153 10.32 -3.26 -2.75
CA ALA A 153 9.37 -4.35 -2.57
C ALA A 153 9.78 -5.64 -3.31
N THR A 154 9.58 -6.80 -2.65
CA THR A 154 9.87 -8.15 -3.17
C THR A 154 8.78 -9.13 -2.77
N VAL A 155 8.62 -10.26 -3.49
CA VAL A 155 7.63 -11.32 -3.22
C VAL A 155 8.24 -12.71 -3.28
N GLY A 156 7.58 -13.71 -2.67
CA GLY A 156 8.03 -15.11 -2.70
C GLY A 156 9.23 -15.37 -1.79
N LYS A 157 9.18 -14.93 -0.52
CA LYS A 157 10.35 -14.88 0.39
C LYS A 157 10.52 -16.10 1.29
N PHE A 158 9.61 -17.07 1.22
CA PHE A 158 9.56 -18.17 2.19
C PHE A 158 10.85 -19.00 2.28
N ALA A 159 11.56 -19.18 1.17
CA ALA A 159 12.80 -19.97 1.13
C ALA A 159 14.09 -19.11 1.23
N GLY A 160 13.97 -17.79 1.44
CA GLY A 160 15.09 -16.88 1.51
C GLY A 160 15.12 -15.85 0.39
N MET A 161 15.87 -14.76 0.60
CA MET A 161 15.91 -13.63 -0.33
C MET A 161 16.50 -13.99 -1.70
N GLU A 162 17.36 -15.00 -1.78
CA GLU A 162 17.98 -15.46 -3.03
C GLU A 162 16.98 -16.04 -4.04
N TYR A 163 15.79 -16.44 -3.57
CA TYR A 163 14.73 -17.02 -4.40
C TYR A 163 13.56 -16.07 -4.66
N CYS A 164 13.66 -14.83 -4.18
CA CYS A 164 12.60 -13.82 -4.33
C CYS A 164 12.56 -13.23 -5.73
N MET A 165 11.42 -12.64 -6.04
CA MET A 165 11.24 -11.76 -7.20
C MET A 165 11.07 -10.30 -6.79
N LYS A 166 11.51 -9.39 -7.67
CA LYS A 166 11.22 -7.97 -7.57
C LYS A 166 9.71 -7.75 -7.74
N SER A 167 9.19 -6.91 -6.88
CA SER A 167 7.82 -6.43 -6.90
C SER A 167 7.81 -4.90 -6.90
N GLY A 168 6.67 -4.27 -6.66
CA GLY A 168 6.57 -2.83 -6.73
C GLY A 168 5.33 -2.28 -6.03
N ILE A 169 4.97 -1.07 -6.42
CA ILE A 169 3.69 -0.44 -6.13
C ILE A 169 2.81 -0.50 -7.38
N GLY A 170 1.51 -0.67 -7.23
CA GLY A 170 0.58 -0.70 -8.35
C GLY A 170 -0.72 -0.01 -8.03
N SER A 171 -1.41 0.45 -9.07
CA SER A 171 -2.70 1.12 -8.96
C SER A 171 -3.72 0.62 -9.97
N TYR A 172 -4.97 0.72 -9.60
CA TYR A 172 -6.11 0.50 -10.51
C TYR A 172 -7.29 1.36 -10.07
N ALA A 173 -8.00 1.92 -11.03
CA ALA A 173 -9.18 2.74 -10.74
C ALA A 173 -10.33 2.47 -11.71
N VAL A 174 -11.55 2.53 -11.20
CA VAL A 174 -12.77 2.30 -11.99
C VAL A 174 -13.84 3.32 -11.65
N GLN A 175 -14.75 3.53 -12.62
CA GLN A 175 -15.97 4.30 -12.44
C GLN A 175 -17.21 3.47 -12.77
N ILE A 176 -18.27 3.62 -11.95
CA ILE A 176 -19.59 3.00 -12.12
C ILE A 176 -20.64 4.10 -11.91
N GLY A 177 -21.20 4.62 -12.99
CA GLY A 177 -22.03 5.84 -12.90
C GLY A 177 -21.21 7.02 -12.39
N GLU A 178 -21.60 7.59 -11.24
CA GLU A 178 -20.85 8.66 -10.58
C GLU A 178 -19.84 8.14 -9.55
N LEU A 179 -19.95 6.88 -9.12
CA LEU A 179 -19.06 6.26 -8.14
C LEU A 179 -17.70 5.96 -8.76
N GLN A 180 -16.65 6.48 -8.12
CA GLN A 180 -15.25 6.22 -8.46
C GLN A 180 -14.57 5.46 -7.32
N ILE A 181 -13.80 4.46 -7.66
CA ILE A 181 -13.04 3.63 -6.69
C ILE A 181 -11.66 3.37 -7.27
N ALA A 182 -10.62 3.64 -6.47
CA ALA A 182 -9.25 3.28 -6.81
C ALA A 182 -8.59 2.52 -5.67
N ALA A 183 -7.56 1.76 -6.01
CA ALA A 183 -6.62 1.18 -5.05
C ALA A 183 -5.19 1.48 -5.48
N VAL A 184 -4.33 1.72 -4.49
CA VAL A 184 -2.89 1.81 -4.62
C VAL A 184 -2.28 0.88 -3.58
N VAL A 185 -1.34 0.00 -3.99
CA VAL A 185 -0.80 -1.02 -3.10
C VAL A 185 0.69 -1.26 -3.35
N ALA A 186 1.49 -1.23 -2.30
CA ALA A 186 2.88 -1.69 -2.33
C ALA A 186 2.93 -3.16 -1.87
N VAL A 187 3.39 -4.04 -2.76
CA VAL A 187 3.30 -5.49 -2.61
C VAL A 187 4.66 -6.06 -2.22
N ASN A 188 4.85 -6.34 -0.93
CA ASN A 188 6.08 -6.89 -0.37
C ASN A 188 5.81 -8.22 0.38
N ALA A 189 5.04 -9.11 -0.23
CA ALA A 189 4.45 -10.29 0.39
C ALA A 189 5.43 -11.45 0.66
N LEU A 190 5.13 -12.26 1.69
CA LEU A 190 5.75 -13.57 1.88
C LEU A 190 5.39 -14.51 0.73
N GLY A 191 4.12 -14.51 0.36
CA GLY A 191 3.52 -15.42 -0.59
C GLY A 191 3.78 -15.10 -2.06
N ASP A 192 3.22 -15.95 -2.88
CA ASP A 192 3.21 -15.88 -4.34
C ASP A 192 2.03 -15.03 -4.82
N ILE A 193 2.17 -14.43 -5.99
CA ILE A 193 1.15 -13.57 -6.60
C ILE A 193 0.49 -14.29 -7.76
N PHE A 194 -0.84 -14.29 -7.73
CA PHE A 194 -1.70 -14.94 -8.72
C PHE A 194 -2.61 -13.95 -9.43
N ASP A 195 -2.83 -14.16 -10.69
CA ASP A 195 -3.95 -13.52 -11.40
C ASP A 195 -5.26 -14.08 -10.84
N TRP A 196 -6.05 -13.23 -10.18
CA TRP A 196 -7.28 -13.64 -9.49
C TRP A 196 -8.39 -14.11 -10.44
N LYS A 197 -8.29 -13.77 -11.74
CA LYS A 197 -9.26 -14.19 -12.77
C LYS A 197 -8.95 -15.54 -13.35
N THR A 198 -7.66 -15.82 -13.60
CA THR A 198 -7.19 -17.04 -14.26
C THR A 198 -6.65 -18.09 -13.28
N GLY A 199 -6.20 -17.64 -12.10
CA GLY A 199 -5.49 -18.49 -11.13
C GLY A 199 -4.03 -18.75 -11.51
N GLU A 200 -3.50 -18.11 -12.54
CA GLU A 200 -2.11 -18.23 -12.97
C GLU A 200 -1.17 -17.52 -11.99
N LYS A 201 -0.07 -18.15 -11.64
CA LYS A 201 1.01 -17.52 -10.85
C LYS A 201 1.81 -16.58 -11.75
N ILE A 202 1.93 -15.33 -11.35
CA ILE A 202 2.64 -14.28 -12.11
C ILE A 202 3.95 -13.81 -11.47
N ALA A 203 4.09 -13.97 -10.16
CA ALA A 203 5.34 -13.70 -9.45
C ALA A 203 5.37 -14.50 -8.15
N GLY A 204 6.54 -14.69 -7.56
CA GLY A 204 6.65 -15.37 -6.28
C GLY A 204 7.96 -16.11 -6.11
N LEU A 205 7.92 -17.20 -5.35
CA LEU A 205 9.07 -18.01 -5.01
C LEU A 205 9.62 -18.73 -6.24
N LEU A 206 10.94 -18.59 -6.46
CA LEU A 206 11.66 -19.23 -7.56
C LEU A 206 12.41 -20.47 -7.11
N LYS A 207 12.74 -21.35 -8.08
CA LYS A 207 13.69 -22.44 -7.93
C LYS A 207 15.14 -21.90 -8.07
N GLU A 208 16.11 -22.81 -7.92
CA GLU A 208 17.54 -22.52 -8.02
C GLU A 208 17.95 -21.94 -9.38
N ASP A 209 17.20 -22.25 -10.44
CA ASP A 209 17.40 -21.69 -11.79
C ASP A 209 16.99 -20.22 -11.91
N ARG A 210 16.30 -19.68 -10.89
CA ARG A 210 15.76 -18.31 -10.81
C ARG A 210 14.85 -17.91 -12.00
N ARG A 211 14.21 -18.90 -12.61
CA ARG A 211 13.30 -18.77 -13.75
C ARG A 211 12.01 -19.56 -13.60
N THR A 212 12.06 -20.65 -12.83
CA THR A 212 10.93 -21.53 -12.64
C THR A 212 10.31 -21.31 -11.27
N PHE A 213 8.99 -21.21 -11.19
CA PHE A 213 8.29 -21.05 -9.93
C PHE A 213 8.36 -22.31 -9.06
N ARG A 214 8.50 -22.09 -7.76
CA ARG A 214 8.09 -23.00 -6.68
C ARG A 214 6.72 -22.57 -6.17
N ASP A 215 6.10 -23.43 -5.38
CA ASP A 215 4.89 -23.11 -4.65
C ASP A 215 5.20 -22.90 -3.16
N THR A 216 4.86 -21.70 -2.65
CA THR A 216 5.15 -21.36 -1.26
C THR A 216 4.31 -22.19 -0.29
N GLU A 217 3.02 -22.44 -0.58
CA GLU A 217 2.14 -23.24 0.30
C GLU A 217 2.56 -24.71 0.31
N GLU A 218 2.96 -25.30 -0.83
CA GLU A 218 3.51 -26.64 -0.89
C GLU A 218 4.79 -26.76 -0.05
N MET A 219 5.68 -25.77 -0.11
CA MET A 219 6.89 -25.75 0.71
C MET A 219 6.59 -25.63 2.20
N MET A 220 5.61 -24.81 2.58
CA MET A 220 5.16 -24.72 3.98
C MET A 220 4.60 -26.05 4.49
N CYS A 221 3.90 -26.80 3.64
CA CYS A 221 3.35 -28.13 3.98
C CYS A 221 4.42 -29.21 4.08
N ALA A 222 5.57 -29.04 3.41
CA ALA A 222 6.65 -30.04 3.42
C ALA A 222 7.42 -30.09 4.75
N ASP A 223 7.37 -29.02 5.58
CA ASP A 223 8.01 -28.99 6.89
C ASP A 223 7.06 -28.35 7.94
N THR A 224 6.52 -29.20 8.80
CA THR A 224 5.57 -28.79 9.85
C THR A 224 6.24 -28.29 11.13
N ARG A 225 7.57 -28.24 11.19
CA ARG A 225 8.29 -27.76 12.37
C ARG A 225 8.11 -26.24 12.52
N ALA A 226 7.95 -25.81 13.77
CA ALA A 226 7.89 -24.39 14.06
C ALA A 226 9.23 -23.72 13.72
N VAL A 227 9.17 -22.64 12.95
CA VAL A 227 10.33 -21.80 12.69
C VAL A 227 10.44 -20.80 13.85
N GLU A 228 11.58 -20.82 14.56
CA GLU A 228 11.78 -19.99 15.76
C GLU A 228 11.79 -18.48 15.46
N ASN A 229 12.20 -18.07 14.26
CA ASN A 229 12.20 -16.67 13.85
C ASN A 229 11.54 -16.51 12.47
N LYS A 230 10.25 -16.22 12.46
CA LYS A 230 9.45 -15.93 11.25
C LYS A 230 9.54 -14.47 10.80
N PHE A 231 10.32 -13.63 11.49
CA PHE A 231 10.44 -12.22 11.15
C PHE A 231 11.31 -12.06 9.89
N THR A 232 10.72 -12.35 8.74
CA THR A 232 11.39 -12.30 7.43
C THR A 232 11.04 -11.04 6.65
N GLY A 233 10.34 -10.07 7.27
CA GLY A 233 10.11 -8.76 6.70
C GLY A 233 9.16 -8.73 5.51
N ASN A 234 7.94 -9.21 5.71
CA ASN A 234 6.89 -9.21 4.70
C ASN A 234 5.80 -8.21 5.07
N THR A 235 5.17 -7.62 4.08
CA THR A 235 4.10 -6.65 4.33
C THR A 235 3.47 -6.24 3.00
N THR A 236 2.17 -6.28 2.90
CA THR A 236 1.44 -5.62 1.80
C THR A 236 0.61 -4.49 2.39
N ILE A 237 0.88 -3.27 1.95
CA ILE A 237 0.21 -2.06 2.45
C ILE A 237 -0.49 -1.33 1.32
N GLY A 238 -1.77 -0.96 1.55
CA GLY A 238 -2.59 -0.37 0.49
C GLY A 238 -3.53 0.72 0.97
N VAL A 239 -3.94 1.56 0.02
CA VAL A 239 -4.97 2.60 0.20
C VAL A 239 -6.06 2.39 -0.83
N VAL A 240 -7.31 2.30 -0.39
CA VAL A 240 -8.49 2.40 -1.25
C VAL A 240 -9.06 3.81 -1.16
N ILE A 241 -9.36 4.39 -2.30
CA ILE A 241 -9.85 5.75 -2.43
C ILE A 241 -11.22 5.70 -3.11
N THR A 242 -12.22 6.36 -2.53
CA THR A 242 -13.53 6.52 -3.17
C THR A 242 -14.03 7.97 -3.09
N ASN A 243 -14.74 8.40 -4.11
CA ASN A 243 -15.47 9.66 -4.08
C ASN A 243 -16.85 9.54 -3.40
N ALA A 244 -17.21 8.36 -2.91
CA ALA A 244 -18.42 8.18 -2.12
C ALA A 244 -18.26 8.74 -0.71
N GLU A 245 -19.36 9.23 -0.12
CA GLU A 245 -19.39 9.75 1.25
C GLU A 245 -19.63 8.62 2.25
N PHE A 246 -18.60 8.33 3.06
CA PHE A 246 -18.68 7.36 4.16
C PHE A 246 -18.03 7.92 5.43
N ASP A 247 -18.60 7.54 6.58
CA ASP A 247 -17.99 7.76 7.89
C ASP A 247 -16.88 6.75 8.20
N LYS A 248 -16.14 6.99 9.27
CA LYS A 248 -15.03 6.13 9.72
C LYS A 248 -15.45 4.68 9.92
N ALA A 249 -16.61 4.41 10.53
CA ALA A 249 -17.06 3.06 10.81
C ALA A 249 -17.31 2.25 9.53
N ARG A 250 -17.95 2.89 8.54
CA ARG A 250 -18.15 2.29 7.22
C ARG A 250 -16.84 2.08 6.48
N LEU A 251 -15.90 3.04 6.57
CA LEU A 251 -14.58 2.91 5.96
C LEU A 251 -13.74 1.81 6.59
N CYS A 252 -13.79 1.61 7.92
CA CYS A 252 -13.17 0.43 8.55
C CYS A 252 -13.78 -0.88 8.02
N LYS A 253 -15.11 -0.92 7.81
CA LYS A 253 -15.77 -2.10 7.23
C LYS A 253 -15.32 -2.32 5.76
N ILE A 254 -15.24 -1.26 4.95
CA ILE A 254 -14.75 -1.33 3.57
C ILE A 254 -13.29 -1.81 3.56
N ALA A 255 -12.40 -1.25 4.40
CA ALA A 255 -11.01 -1.70 4.51
C ALA A 255 -10.92 -3.20 4.80
N GLY A 256 -11.76 -3.71 5.73
CA GLY A 256 -11.87 -5.14 6.02
C GLY A 256 -12.34 -5.98 4.84
N MET A 257 -13.28 -5.49 4.02
CA MET A 257 -13.74 -6.19 2.81
C MET A 257 -12.65 -6.24 1.73
N VAL A 258 -11.84 -5.20 1.63
CA VAL A 258 -10.78 -5.09 0.61
C VAL A 258 -9.64 -6.10 0.83
N HIS A 259 -9.44 -6.62 2.03
CA HIS A 259 -8.52 -7.73 2.29
C HIS A 259 -8.88 -9.01 1.51
N ASP A 260 -10.14 -9.15 1.06
CA ASP A 260 -10.50 -10.23 0.12
C ASP A 260 -9.75 -10.09 -1.22
N GLY A 261 -9.38 -8.87 -1.61
CA GLY A 261 -8.54 -8.62 -2.78
C GLY A 261 -7.11 -9.15 -2.57
N TYR A 262 -6.54 -9.00 -1.38
CA TYR A 262 -5.26 -9.63 -1.03
C TYR A 262 -5.37 -11.14 -1.09
N ALA A 263 -6.38 -11.74 -0.45
CA ALA A 263 -6.58 -13.17 -0.39
C ALA A 263 -6.86 -13.83 -1.76
N ARG A 264 -7.41 -13.09 -2.72
CA ARG A 264 -7.60 -13.56 -4.11
C ARG A 264 -6.30 -13.62 -4.89
N SER A 265 -5.35 -12.74 -4.58
CA SER A 265 -4.15 -12.51 -5.40
C SER A 265 -2.84 -12.91 -4.74
N ILE A 266 -2.79 -13.12 -3.42
CA ILE A 266 -1.57 -13.43 -2.64
C ILE A 266 -1.78 -14.72 -1.87
N ARG A 267 -0.84 -15.69 -1.96
CA ARG A 267 -0.93 -16.99 -1.27
C ARG A 267 0.45 -17.45 -0.80
N PRO A 268 0.65 -17.70 0.53
CA PRO A 268 -0.22 -17.30 1.64
C PRO A 268 -0.22 -15.79 1.88
N VAL A 269 -1.21 -15.30 2.63
CA VAL A 269 -1.37 -13.90 3.00
C VAL A 269 -1.81 -13.79 4.47
N HIS A 270 -1.62 -12.64 5.09
CA HIS A 270 -2.01 -12.36 6.49
C HIS A 270 -1.36 -13.31 7.50
N THR A 271 -0.15 -13.75 7.22
CA THR A 271 0.59 -14.59 8.16
C THR A 271 1.07 -13.79 9.37
N SER A 272 1.56 -14.49 10.39
CA SER A 272 2.17 -13.83 11.55
C SER A 272 3.44 -13.05 11.23
N ALA A 273 4.02 -13.26 10.04
CA ALA A 273 5.23 -12.60 9.55
C ALA A 273 4.93 -11.40 8.61
N ASP A 274 3.67 -11.18 8.27
CA ASP A 274 3.25 -10.05 7.43
C ASP A 274 2.86 -8.84 8.29
N GLY A 275 2.94 -7.64 7.73
CA GLY A 275 2.43 -6.40 8.33
C GLY A 275 1.22 -5.82 7.61
N ASP A 276 0.43 -6.67 6.95
CA ASP A 276 -0.63 -6.32 6.02
C ASP A 276 -1.66 -5.35 6.59
N SER A 277 -1.81 -4.21 5.90
CA SER A 277 -2.69 -3.13 6.32
C SER A 277 -3.38 -2.49 5.11
N ILE A 278 -4.66 -2.13 5.26
CA ILE A 278 -5.43 -1.42 4.24
C ILE A 278 -6.12 -0.21 4.86
N TYR A 279 -5.84 0.96 4.31
CA TYR A 279 -6.61 2.17 4.54
C TYR A 279 -7.73 2.29 3.51
N ALA A 280 -8.92 2.73 3.93
CA ALA A 280 -9.98 3.15 3.03
C ALA A 280 -10.31 4.61 3.30
N VAL A 281 -10.35 5.45 2.25
CA VAL A 281 -10.60 6.89 2.37
C VAL A 281 -11.76 7.36 1.51
N SER A 282 -12.52 8.31 2.04
CA SER A 282 -13.62 9.00 1.38
C SER A 282 -13.19 10.44 1.08
N VAL A 283 -13.15 10.79 -0.22
CA VAL A 283 -12.66 12.09 -0.71
C VAL A 283 -13.72 12.90 -1.47
N GLY A 284 -14.95 12.42 -1.51
CA GLY A 284 -16.06 13.05 -2.22
C GLY A 284 -17.37 13.00 -1.44
N ASN A 285 -18.47 13.23 -2.13
CA ASN A 285 -19.82 13.30 -1.57
C ASN A 285 -20.86 12.50 -2.36
N VAL A 286 -20.43 11.56 -3.19
CA VAL A 286 -21.33 10.68 -3.96
C VAL A 286 -22.02 9.72 -2.99
N SER A 287 -23.36 9.64 -3.10
CA SER A 287 -24.13 8.65 -2.35
C SER A 287 -23.98 7.29 -3.00
N ALA A 288 -23.45 6.31 -2.26
CA ALA A 288 -23.26 4.95 -2.77
C ALA A 288 -23.55 3.89 -1.71
N ASP A 289 -23.89 2.69 -2.17
CA ASP A 289 -24.03 1.53 -1.30
C ASP A 289 -22.66 1.04 -0.82
N MET A 290 -22.56 0.77 0.49
CA MET A 290 -21.30 0.36 1.13
C MET A 290 -20.85 -1.03 0.65
N ASP A 291 -21.78 -1.98 0.53
CA ASP A 291 -21.43 -3.36 0.14
C ASP A 291 -21.02 -3.46 -1.32
N LEU A 292 -21.68 -2.69 -2.20
CA LEU A 292 -21.22 -2.51 -3.59
C LEU A 292 -19.81 -1.91 -3.62
N THR A 293 -19.59 -0.83 -2.87
CA THR A 293 -18.30 -0.14 -2.85
C THR A 293 -17.20 -1.06 -2.34
N GLY A 294 -17.40 -1.77 -1.23
CA GLY A 294 -16.43 -2.71 -0.67
C GLY A 294 -16.15 -3.90 -1.58
N SER A 295 -17.18 -4.45 -2.23
CA SER A 295 -17.02 -5.59 -3.16
C SER A 295 -16.22 -5.20 -4.40
N VAL A 296 -16.51 -4.02 -4.99
CA VAL A 296 -15.76 -3.51 -6.14
C VAL A 296 -14.34 -3.11 -5.72
N ALA A 297 -14.17 -2.51 -4.55
CA ALA A 297 -12.85 -2.14 -4.04
C ALA A 297 -11.93 -3.37 -3.85
N ALA A 298 -12.48 -4.54 -3.45
CA ALA A 298 -11.71 -5.78 -3.38
C ALA A 298 -11.24 -6.25 -4.77
N GLU A 299 -12.07 -6.13 -5.82
CA GLU A 299 -11.65 -6.42 -7.20
C GLU A 299 -10.57 -5.43 -7.68
N VAL A 300 -10.78 -4.14 -7.41
CA VAL A 300 -9.84 -3.06 -7.78
C VAL A 300 -8.48 -3.27 -7.10
N MET A 301 -8.48 -3.70 -5.85
CA MET A 301 -7.27 -4.07 -5.11
C MET A 301 -6.55 -5.27 -5.75
N SER A 302 -7.29 -6.30 -6.18
CA SER A 302 -6.68 -7.46 -6.87
C SER A 302 -5.99 -7.03 -8.18
N GLU A 303 -6.60 -6.14 -8.96
CA GLU A 303 -5.98 -5.61 -10.20
C GLU A 303 -4.74 -4.74 -9.89
N ALA A 304 -4.79 -3.92 -8.83
CA ALA A 304 -3.64 -3.12 -8.40
C ALA A 304 -2.45 -3.99 -7.98
N ILE A 305 -2.68 -5.12 -7.29
CA ILE A 305 -1.64 -6.10 -6.94
C ILE A 305 -0.99 -6.68 -8.19
N ILE A 306 -1.79 -7.08 -9.19
CA ILE A 306 -1.29 -7.59 -10.46
C ILE A 306 -0.42 -6.54 -11.15
N ARG A 307 -0.88 -5.28 -11.18
CA ARG A 307 -0.11 -4.17 -11.77
C ARG A 307 1.19 -3.92 -11.04
N ALA A 308 1.21 -4.01 -9.71
CA ALA A 308 2.43 -3.82 -8.93
C ALA A 308 3.56 -4.76 -9.37
N VAL A 309 3.27 -6.04 -9.59
CA VAL A 309 4.29 -7.02 -10.01
C VAL A 309 4.59 -6.96 -11.51
N LYS A 310 3.59 -6.67 -12.36
CA LYS A 310 3.79 -6.56 -13.82
C LYS A 310 4.51 -5.28 -14.24
N SER A 311 4.40 -4.20 -13.47
CA SER A 311 5.08 -2.92 -13.73
C SER A 311 6.48 -2.86 -13.11
N ALA A 312 6.81 -3.78 -12.21
CA ALA A 312 8.13 -3.86 -11.59
C ALA A 312 9.19 -4.24 -12.63
N LYS A 313 10.39 -3.67 -12.46
CA LYS A 313 11.58 -3.97 -13.27
C LYS A 313 12.61 -4.68 -12.41
N SER A 314 13.38 -5.60 -13.00
CA SER A 314 14.48 -6.27 -12.32
C SER A 314 15.44 -5.25 -11.71
N ALA A 315 15.74 -5.41 -10.44
CA ALA A 315 16.63 -4.52 -9.69
C ALA A 315 17.21 -5.24 -8.47
N TYR A 316 18.33 -4.74 -7.97
CA TYR A 316 19.01 -5.25 -6.75
C TYR A 316 19.31 -6.76 -6.80
N GLY A 317 19.49 -7.31 -7.99
CA GLY A 317 19.71 -8.74 -8.19
C GLY A 317 18.43 -9.61 -8.15
N PHE A 318 17.23 -9.04 -8.03
CA PHE A 318 15.95 -9.75 -8.09
C PHE A 318 15.34 -9.64 -9.49
N PRO A 319 14.97 -10.77 -10.13
CA PRO A 319 14.25 -10.76 -11.40
C PRO A 319 12.82 -10.25 -11.21
N ALA A 320 12.27 -9.56 -12.22
CA ALA A 320 10.88 -9.15 -12.26
C ALA A 320 10.02 -10.13 -13.09
N ALA A 321 8.70 -9.97 -13.06
CA ALA A 321 7.78 -10.85 -13.79
C ALA A 321 7.97 -10.76 -15.32
N GLU A 322 8.46 -9.63 -15.84
CA GLU A 322 8.70 -9.46 -17.27
C GLU A 322 9.91 -10.28 -17.80
N ASP A 323 10.77 -10.79 -16.91
CA ASP A 323 11.98 -11.54 -17.28
C ASP A 323 11.78 -13.06 -17.26
N LEU A 324 10.58 -13.52 -16.87
CA LEU A 324 10.19 -14.93 -16.81
C LEU A 324 9.20 -15.27 -17.92
#